data_d5a6f051c098572ba03a10a4ccae244e
#
_entry.id   d5a6f051c098572ba03a10a4ccae244e
#
_cell.length_a   1.000
_cell.length_b   1.000
_cell.length_c   1.000
_cell.angle_alpha   90.00
_cell.angle_beta   90.00
_cell.angle_gamma   90.00
#
_symmetry.space_group_name_H-M   'P 1'
#
loop_
_entity.id
_entity.type
_entity.pdbx_description
1 polymer ?
#
loop_
_entity_poly.entity_id
_entity_poly.type
_entity_poly.pdbx_seq_one_letter_code
_entity_poly.pdbx_strand_id
1 'polypeptide(L)'
;YIAGKDYYAMVLCCRNSSNTAKNILRTGKCTINFIEDKRKYFKEAVRLGYPGETTEEKMKGCIFTLVDGKMARENENEKFPKIVKEAFQVFECSWVRELDGAQNDMVKEEYLPPYHDFNGITSKFGAHFILKIDKILIKPKFYNAIINGVSANLFPQVPVDYGYRDSKNFWYTRFKRPISEPIPKEKGISLDTVKYAASRIDPEVKFTDEACSKLVKVPRV
;
A
#
# COMPACT_ATOMS: atom_id res chain seq x y z
N TYR A 1 0.66 1.29 -6.89
CA TYR A 1 -0.37 0.24 -6.78
C TYR A 1 -0.69 -0.33 -8.14
N ILE A 2 -0.97 -1.62 -8.18
CA ILE A 2 -1.49 -2.32 -9.35
C ILE A 2 -2.96 -2.60 -9.03
N ALA A 3 -3.86 -2.22 -9.93
CA ALA A 3 -5.29 -2.47 -9.79
C ALA A 3 -5.71 -3.56 -10.77
N GLY A 4 -6.20 -4.69 -10.27
CA GLY A 4 -6.94 -5.68 -11.05
C GLY A 4 -8.44 -5.43 -10.94
N LYS A 5 -9.24 -6.22 -11.65
CA LYS A 5 -10.71 -6.10 -11.61
C LYS A 5 -11.27 -6.27 -10.19
N ASP A 6 -10.72 -7.22 -9.44
CA ASP A 6 -11.24 -7.62 -8.13
C ASP A 6 -10.21 -7.50 -7.00
N TYR A 7 -9.08 -6.83 -7.23
CA TYR A 7 -8.03 -6.68 -6.22
C TYR A 7 -7.15 -5.46 -6.43
N TYR A 8 -6.47 -5.07 -5.38
CA TYR A 8 -5.33 -4.16 -5.44
C TYR A 8 -4.07 -4.90 -5.03
N ALA A 9 -2.97 -4.58 -5.70
CA ALA A 9 -1.65 -5.09 -5.34
C ALA A 9 -0.64 -3.94 -5.26
N MET A 10 0.49 -4.21 -4.64
CA MET A 10 1.60 -3.27 -4.56
C MET A 10 2.92 -4.01 -4.77
N VAL A 11 3.92 -3.30 -5.27
CA VAL A 11 5.27 -3.83 -5.36
C VAL A 11 6.04 -3.45 -4.10
N LEU A 12 6.56 -4.44 -3.41
CA LEU A 12 7.49 -4.26 -2.30
C LEU A 12 8.91 -4.57 -2.78
N CYS A 13 9.79 -3.58 -2.65
CA CYS A 13 11.21 -3.76 -2.94
C CYS A 13 11.99 -3.82 -1.62
N CYS A 14 12.83 -4.83 -1.47
CA CYS A 14 13.67 -4.97 -0.28
C CYS A 14 15.01 -5.65 -0.63
N ARG A 15 15.95 -5.62 0.30
CA ARG A 15 17.21 -6.39 0.12
C ARG A 15 16.90 -7.89 0.15
N ASN A 16 17.47 -8.64 -0.77
CA ASN A 16 17.30 -10.11 -0.84
C ASN A 16 17.75 -10.82 0.45
N SER A 17 18.74 -10.28 1.13
CA SER A 17 19.23 -10.81 2.42
C SER A 17 18.37 -10.40 3.62
N SER A 18 17.37 -9.53 3.44
CA SER A 18 16.52 -9.05 4.54
C SER A 18 15.63 -10.16 5.11
N ASN A 19 15.31 -10.06 6.39
CA ASN A 19 14.34 -10.96 7.02
C ASN A 19 12.96 -10.86 6.37
N THR A 20 12.60 -9.68 5.85
CA THR A 20 11.36 -9.47 5.10
C THR A 20 11.32 -10.35 3.86
N ALA A 21 12.35 -10.29 3.01
CA ALA A 21 12.43 -11.13 1.81
C ALA A 21 12.37 -12.62 2.16
N LYS A 22 13.20 -13.07 3.12
CA LYS A 22 13.23 -14.47 3.57
C LYS A 22 11.87 -14.94 4.10
N ASN A 23 11.18 -14.10 4.84
CA ASN A 23 9.86 -14.43 5.39
C ASN A 23 8.78 -14.50 4.31
N ILE A 24 8.75 -13.56 3.38
CA ILE A 24 7.78 -13.60 2.26
C ILE A 24 8.01 -14.85 1.40
N LEU A 25 9.26 -15.18 1.07
CA LEU A 25 9.59 -16.40 0.33
C LEU A 25 9.13 -17.67 1.05
N ARG A 26 9.27 -17.71 2.36
CA ARG A 26 8.91 -18.86 3.18
C ARG A 26 7.42 -19.00 3.41
N THR A 27 6.70 -17.88 3.62
CA THR A 27 5.29 -17.90 4.06
C THR A 27 4.30 -17.49 2.98
N GLY A 28 4.74 -16.78 1.96
CA GLY A 28 3.85 -16.14 0.98
C GLY A 28 2.98 -15.02 1.54
N LYS A 29 3.23 -14.56 2.77
CA LYS A 29 2.38 -13.60 3.48
C LYS A 29 3.20 -12.43 4.02
N CYS A 30 2.56 -11.25 4.08
CA CYS A 30 3.18 -10.04 4.60
C CYS A 30 2.12 -9.12 5.24
N THR A 31 2.50 -8.36 6.26
CA THR A 31 1.68 -7.26 6.78
C THR A 31 2.45 -5.96 6.67
N ILE A 32 1.81 -4.91 6.15
CA ILE A 32 2.37 -3.58 6.04
C ILE A 32 1.65 -2.69 7.03
N ASN A 33 2.42 -2.16 7.98
CA ASN A 33 1.90 -1.42 9.12
C ASN A 33 2.28 0.07 8.98
N PHE A 34 1.29 0.94 8.87
CA PHE A 34 1.47 2.38 8.78
C PHE A 34 1.36 2.99 10.18
N ILE A 35 2.48 3.55 10.65
CA ILE A 35 2.62 4.07 12.01
C ILE A 35 2.46 5.58 12.02
N GLU A 36 1.74 6.12 13.02
CA GLU A 36 1.60 7.57 13.22
C GLU A 36 2.98 8.24 13.42
N ASP A 37 3.15 9.47 12.92
CA ASP A 37 4.38 10.27 13.11
C ASP A 37 4.57 10.66 14.58
N LYS A 38 5.03 9.70 15.36
CA LYS A 38 5.49 9.90 16.73
C LYS A 38 6.96 9.55 16.81
N ARG A 39 7.78 10.47 17.30
CA ARG A 39 9.25 10.28 17.38
C ARG A 39 9.64 8.93 18.02
N LYS A 40 8.92 8.49 19.05
CA LYS A 40 9.19 7.20 19.71
C LYS A 40 8.95 6.01 18.77
N TYR A 41 7.89 6.05 17.96
CA TYR A 41 7.58 4.99 17.00
C TYR A 41 8.57 4.97 15.86
N PHE A 42 8.96 6.14 15.38
CA PHE A 42 9.96 6.24 14.33
C PHE A 42 11.32 5.68 14.78
N LYS A 43 11.78 6.08 15.97
CA LYS A 43 13.01 5.54 16.55
C LYS A 43 12.97 4.01 16.68
N GLU A 44 11.84 3.47 17.10
CA GLU A 44 11.66 2.02 17.23
C GLU A 44 11.66 1.32 15.87
N ALA A 45 10.98 1.87 14.86
CA ALA A 45 10.99 1.32 13.51
C ALA A 45 12.41 1.27 12.93
N VAL A 46 13.20 2.34 13.12
CA VAL A 46 14.61 2.38 12.72
C VAL A 46 15.42 1.33 13.45
N ARG A 47 15.26 1.18 14.78
CA ARG A 47 15.94 0.15 15.58
C ARG A 47 15.63 -1.26 15.09
N LEU A 48 14.36 -1.55 14.86
CA LEU A 48 13.94 -2.87 14.36
C LEU A 48 14.46 -3.16 12.94
N GLY A 49 14.57 -2.13 12.10
CA GLY A 49 15.11 -2.23 10.74
C GLY A 49 16.65 -2.34 10.68
N TYR A 50 17.36 -1.97 11.75
CA TYR A 50 18.81 -1.98 11.76
C TYR A 50 19.36 -3.42 11.75
N PRO A 51 20.39 -3.73 10.96
CA PRO A 51 20.98 -5.07 10.91
C PRO A 51 21.81 -5.38 12.15
N GLY A 52 22.06 -6.66 12.40
CA GLY A 52 23.05 -7.14 13.38
C GLY A 52 22.45 -7.81 14.63
N GLU A 53 21.22 -7.53 15.00
CA GLU A 53 20.55 -8.16 16.12
C GLU A 53 19.64 -9.33 15.69
N THR A 54 19.51 -10.34 16.54
CA THR A 54 18.53 -11.42 16.35
C THR A 54 17.09 -10.91 16.53
N THR A 55 16.11 -11.72 16.13
CA THR A 55 14.70 -11.38 16.35
C THR A 55 14.37 -11.25 17.83
N GLU A 56 14.91 -12.13 18.67
CA GLU A 56 14.70 -12.15 20.12
C GLU A 56 15.26 -10.88 20.77
N GLU A 57 16.47 -10.47 20.38
CA GLU A 57 17.10 -9.24 20.86
C GLU A 57 16.29 -8.02 20.44
N LYS A 58 15.86 -7.95 19.18
CA LYS A 58 15.02 -6.85 18.68
C LYS A 58 13.67 -6.75 19.37
N MET A 59 13.06 -7.88 19.70
CA MET A 59 11.79 -7.90 20.41
C MET A 59 11.90 -7.58 21.90
N LYS A 60 13.09 -7.72 22.48
CA LYS A 60 13.34 -7.33 23.86
C LYS A 60 13.23 -5.81 24.02
N GLY A 61 12.25 -5.37 24.79
CA GLY A 61 11.95 -3.95 24.98
C GLY A 61 11.27 -3.26 23.79
N CYS A 62 10.76 -4.03 22.81
CA CYS A 62 9.98 -3.48 21.70
C CYS A 62 8.73 -2.76 22.22
N ILE A 63 8.54 -1.52 21.79
CA ILE A 63 7.39 -0.71 22.22
C ILE A 63 6.12 -1.00 21.41
N PHE A 64 6.24 -1.75 20.33
CA PHE A 64 5.08 -2.16 19.55
C PHE A 64 4.44 -3.43 20.08
N THR A 65 3.12 -3.44 20.16
CA THR A 65 2.34 -4.61 20.56
C THR A 65 1.94 -5.39 19.30
N LEU A 66 2.36 -6.64 19.23
CA LEU A 66 1.99 -7.53 18.14
C LEU A 66 0.71 -8.29 18.48
N VAL A 67 -0.30 -8.17 17.60
CA VAL A 67 -1.60 -8.84 17.75
C VAL A 67 -1.98 -9.57 16.47
N ASP A 68 -2.92 -10.50 16.54
CA ASP A 68 -3.44 -11.18 15.35
C ASP A 68 -4.31 -10.22 14.56
N GLY A 69 -4.06 -10.17 13.25
CA GLY A 69 -4.84 -9.40 12.29
C GLY A 69 -6.19 -10.06 11.96
N LYS A 70 -6.90 -9.50 11.00
CA LYS A 70 -8.20 -10.04 10.57
C LYS A 70 -8.04 -11.36 9.83
N MET A 71 -7.07 -11.45 8.92
CA MET A 71 -6.79 -12.65 8.16
C MET A 71 -6.37 -13.81 9.05
N ALA A 72 -5.53 -13.58 10.06
CA ALA A 72 -5.12 -14.61 11.02
C ALA A 72 -6.29 -15.15 11.84
N ARG A 73 -7.30 -14.30 12.12
CA ARG A 73 -8.49 -14.71 12.90
C ARG A 73 -9.56 -15.40 12.05
N GLU A 74 -9.65 -15.06 10.76
CA GLU A 74 -10.64 -15.64 9.84
C GLU A 74 -10.16 -16.95 9.20
N ASN A 75 -8.84 -17.17 9.16
CA ASN A 75 -8.22 -18.31 8.51
C ASN A 75 -7.30 -19.06 9.47
N GLU A 76 -7.86 -19.84 10.36
CA GLU A 76 -7.10 -20.59 11.39
C GLU A 76 -6.03 -21.54 10.78
N ASN A 77 -6.24 -22.00 9.57
CA ASN A 77 -5.32 -22.89 8.86
C ASN A 77 -4.17 -22.14 8.16
N GLU A 78 -4.22 -20.81 8.05
CA GLU A 78 -3.20 -20.00 7.40
C GLU A 78 -2.50 -19.09 8.43
N LYS A 79 -1.19 -19.26 8.56
CA LYS A 79 -0.39 -18.42 9.45
C LYS A 79 -0.09 -17.08 8.80
N PHE A 80 -0.94 -16.08 9.05
CA PHE A 80 -0.62 -14.70 8.72
C PHE A 80 0.35 -14.09 9.75
N PRO A 81 1.25 -13.19 9.31
CA PRO A 81 2.08 -12.40 10.22
C PRO A 81 1.21 -11.54 11.14
N LYS A 82 1.68 -11.34 12.38
CA LYS A 82 1.02 -10.43 13.31
C LYS A 82 1.07 -8.99 12.81
N ILE A 83 0.10 -8.19 13.24
CA ILE A 83 0.02 -6.76 12.96
C ILE A 83 0.46 -5.95 14.18
N VAL A 84 0.87 -4.70 13.94
CA VAL A 84 1.21 -3.75 15.00
C VAL A 84 -0.06 -3.04 15.48
N LYS A 85 -0.43 -3.22 16.73
CA LYS A 85 -1.65 -2.61 17.33
C LYS A 85 -1.64 -1.07 17.26
N GLU A 86 -0.47 -0.47 17.35
CA GLU A 86 -0.28 0.99 17.30
C GLU A 86 -0.44 1.57 15.89
N ALA A 87 -0.37 0.75 14.84
CA ALA A 87 -0.57 1.21 13.46
C ALA A 87 -1.93 1.87 13.28
N PHE A 88 -2.00 2.94 12.51
CA PHE A 88 -3.26 3.58 12.16
C PHE A 88 -3.95 2.88 10.99
N GLN A 89 -3.17 2.25 10.12
CA GLN A 89 -3.62 1.48 8.97
C GLN A 89 -2.71 0.26 8.81
N VAL A 90 -3.29 -0.85 8.38
CA VAL A 90 -2.55 -2.08 8.08
C VAL A 90 -3.08 -2.67 6.79
N PHE A 91 -2.18 -3.14 5.94
CA PHE A 91 -2.50 -4.03 4.84
C PHE A 91 -2.05 -5.44 5.20
N GLU A 92 -2.97 -6.39 5.14
CA GLU A 92 -2.67 -7.82 5.19
C GLU A 92 -2.59 -8.31 3.75
N CYS A 93 -1.45 -8.88 3.37
CA CYS A 93 -1.11 -9.14 1.98
C CYS A 93 -0.64 -10.57 1.75
N SER A 94 -0.95 -11.08 0.57
CA SER A 94 -0.41 -12.34 0.04
C SER A 94 0.52 -12.07 -1.14
N TRP A 95 1.64 -12.78 -1.19
CA TRP A 95 2.53 -12.73 -2.34
C TRP A 95 1.89 -13.47 -3.53
N VAL A 96 1.73 -12.77 -4.63
CA VAL A 96 1.17 -13.30 -5.88
C VAL A 96 2.30 -13.53 -6.85
N ARG A 97 2.54 -14.78 -7.24
CA ARG A 97 3.61 -15.12 -8.19
C ARG A 97 3.24 -14.78 -9.63
N GLU A 98 1.96 -14.83 -9.94
CA GLU A 98 1.41 -14.49 -11.24
C GLU A 98 0.30 -13.46 -11.07
N LEU A 99 0.22 -12.48 -11.96
CA LEU A 99 -0.82 -11.46 -11.96
C LEU A 99 -2.10 -12.01 -12.62
N ASP A 100 -2.59 -13.15 -12.12
CA ASP A 100 -3.82 -13.74 -12.60
C ASP A 100 -5.01 -12.81 -12.36
N GLY A 101 -5.90 -12.70 -13.33
CA GLY A 101 -7.08 -11.85 -13.25
C GLY A 101 -6.86 -10.38 -13.68
N ALA A 102 -5.63 -9.96 -13.94
CA ALA A 102 -5.35 -8.69 -14.61
C ALA A 102 -5.42 -8.80 -16.15
N GLN A 103 -6.11 -9.83 -16.67
CA GLN A 103 -6.04 -10.21 -18.09
C GLN A 103 -6.59 -9.16 -19.05
N ASN A 104 -7.48 -8.31 -18.59
CA ASN A 104 -8.11 -7.28 -19.41
C ASN A 104 -7.80 -5.86 -18.90
N ASP A 105 -6.85 -5.69 -17.99
CA ASP A 105 -6.44 -4.38 -17.51
C ASP A 105 -5.26 -3.88 -18.37
N MET A 106 -5.38 -2.69 -18.94
CA MET A 106 -4.27 -2.04 -19.68
C MET A 106 -3.00 -1.92 -18.82
N VAL A 107 -3.15 -1.81 -17.53
CA VAL A 107 -2.04 -1.85 -16.56
C VAL A 107 -1.28 -3.18 -16.62
N LYS A 108 -1.93 -4.28 -17.03
CA LYS A 108 -1.27 -5.57 -17.17
C LYS A 108 -0.29 -5.61 -18.35
N GLU A 109 -0.61 -5.00 -19.46
CA GLU A 109 0.29 -4.94 -20.62
C GLU A 109 1.56 -4.15 -20.29
N GLU A 110 1.44 -3.11 -19.46
CA GLU A 110 2.58 -2.33 -18.94
C GLU A 110 3.42 -3.13 -17.92
N TYR A 111 2.79 -4.04 -17.18
CA TYR A 111 3.46 -4.77 -16.09
C TYR A 111 3.76 -6.24 -16.42
N LEU A 112 3.38 -6.75 -17.59
CA LEU A 112 3.58 -8.15 -17.93
C LEU A 112 5.07 -8.54 -18.05
N PRO A 113 5.84 -8.15 -18.98
CA PRO A 113 7.29 -8.46 -18.91
C PRO A 113 7.99 -7.42 -18.13
N PRO A 114 8.60 -6.94 -17.62
CA PRO A 114 9.63 -6.93 -16.61
C PRO A 114 9.13 -7.32 -15.21
N TYR A 115 7.82 -7.29 -14.90
CA TYR A 115 7.38 -7.62 -13.53
C TYR A 115 7.36 -9.11 -13.22
N HIS A 116 7.11 -9.97 -14.18
CA HIS A 116 7.29 -11.41 -14.00
C HIS A 116 8.76 -11.75 -13.71
N ASP A 117 9.67 -11.07 -14.39
CA ASP A 117 11.10 -11.25 -14.20
C ASP A 117 11.62 -10.67 -12.88
N PHE A 118 10.85 -9.74 -12.28
CA PHE A 118 11.20 -9.08 -11.02
C PHE A 118 10.50 -9.66 -9.78
N ASN A 119 9.57 -10.59 -9.96
CA ASN A 119 8.78 -11.10 -8.83
C ASN A 119 9.53 -12.22 -8.09
N GLY A 120 10.09 -11.87 -6.98
CA GLY A 120 10.94 -12.73 -6.16
C GLY A 120 12.36 -12.19 -6.03
N ILE A 121 13.32 -13.07 -5.90
CA ILE A 121 14.74 -12.68 -5.87
C ILE A 121 15.27 -12.67 -7.30
N THR A 122 15.40 -11.48 -7.87
CA THR A 122 15.81 -11.28 -9.26
C THR A 122 17.28 -10.92 -9.42
N SER A 123 17.90 -10.46 -8.36
CA SER A 123 19.32 -10.12 -8.32
C SER A 123 19.91 -10.33 -6.93
N LYS A 124 21.25 -10.36 -6.85
CA LYS A 124 21.96 -10.41 -5.57
C LYS A 124 21.76 -9.15 -4.70
N PHE A 125 21.24 -8.08 -5.25
CA PHE A 125 21.08 -6.79 -4.58
C PHE A 125 19.65 -6.49 -4.12
N GLY A 126 18.65 -7.12 -4.72
CA GLY A 126 17.26 -6.80 -4.45
C GLY A 126 16.30 -7.95 -4.67
N ALA A 127 15.21 -7.90 -3.91
CA ALA A 127 14.05 -8.74 -4.07
C ALA A 127 12.82 -7.84 -4.26
N HIS A 128 11.97 -8.19 -5.21
CA HIS A 128 10.74 -7.50 -5.53
C HIS A 128 9.59 -8.49 -5.36
N PHE A 129 8.54 -8.07 -4.70
CA PHE A 129 7.37 -8.92 -4.45
C PHE A 129 6.10 -8.19 -4.86
N ILE A 130 5.27 -8.82 -5.65
CA ILE A 130 3.92 -8.35 -5.93
C ILE A 130 3.03 -8.85 -4.81
N LEU A 131 2.56 -7.95 -3.98
CA LEU A 131 1.73 -8.23 -2.82
C LEU A 131 0.29 -7.85 -3.12
N LYS A 132 -0.58 -8.84 -3.27
CA LYS A 132 -2.03 -8.61 -3.30
C LYS A 132 -2.48 -8.16 -1.92
N ILE A 133 -3.29 -7.10 -1.87
CA ILE A 133 -3.88 -6.59 -0.63
C ILE A 133 -5.17 -7.39 -0.36
N ASP A 134 -5.13 -8.27 0.63
CA ASP A 134 -6.26 -9.12 1.01
C ASP A 134 -7.24 -8.38 1.94
N LYS A 135 -6.70 -7.60 2.88
CA LYS A 135 -7.49 -6.77 3.82
C LYS A 135 -6.81 -5.45 4.10
N ILE A 136 -7.64 -4.41 4.28
CA ILE A 136 -7.22 -3.10 4.76
C ILE A 136 -7.90 -2.87 6.12
N LEU A 137 -7.11 -2.66 7.15
CA LEU A 137 -7.57 -2.31 8.49
C LEU A 137 -7.22 -0.85 8.75
N ILE A 138 -8.20 -0.02 9.13
CA ILE A 138 -8.01 1.41 9.43
C ILE A 138 -8.66 1.71 10.77
N LYS A 139 -7.97 2.46 11.63
CA LYS A 139 -8.57 2.95 12.88
C LYS A 139 -9.74 3.87 12.60
N PRO A 140 -10.88 3.72 13.29
CA PRO A 140 -12.11 4.50 13.01
C PRO A 140 -11.89 6.02 12.95
N LYS A 141 -11.05 6.55 13.82
CA LYS A 141 -10.74 8.00 13.85
C LYS A 141 -10.15 8.56 12.56
N PHE A 142 -9.47 7.71 11.76
CA PHE A 142 -8.84 8.10 10.50
C PHE A 142 -9.68 7.72 9.27
N TYR A 143 -10.66 6.84 9.45
CA TYR A 143 -11.44 6.30 8.34
C TYR A 143 -12.07 7.39 7.49
N ASN A 144 -12.85 8.28 8.11
CA ASN A 144 -13.54 9.34 7.38
C ASN A 144 -12.59 10.31 6.68
N ALA A 145 -11.45 10.64 7.33
CA ALA A 145 -10.47 11.51 6.71
C ALA A 145 -9.84 10.87 5.47
N ILE A 146 -9.42 9.60 5.57
CA ILE A 146 -8.75 8.90 4.49
C ILE A 146 -9.71 8.56 3.33
N ILE A 147 -10.90 8.05 3.64
CA ILE A 147 -11.84 7.56 2.62
C ILE A 147 -12.65 8.70 2.01
N ASN A 148 -13.12 9.64 2.82
CA ASN A 148 -14.05 10.69 2.38
C ASN A 148 -13.38 12.06 2.21
N GLY A 149 -12.08 12.19 2.52
CA GLY A 149 -11.36 13.46 2.41
C GLY A 149 -11.87 14.56 3.33
N VAL A 150 -12.59 14.21 4.40
CA VAL A 150 -13.16 15.18 5.34
C VAL A 150 -12.25 15.43 6.51
N SER A 151 -12.18 16.68 6.97
CA SER A 151 -11.41 17.10 8.16
C SER A 151 -9.91 16.85 8.05
N ALA A 152 -9.19 17.71 7.35
CA ALA A 152 -7.73 17.64 7.16
C ALA A 152 -6.93 17.39 8.47
N ASN A 153 -7.44 17.86 9.62
CA ASN A 153 -6.82 17.64 10.93
C ASN A 153 -6.82 16.17 11.38
N LEU A 154 -7.66 15.33 10.79
CA LEU A 154 -7.78 13.90 11.11
C LEU A 154 -6.98 13.02 10.15
N PHE A 155 -6.28 13.60 9.15
CA PHE A 155 -5.34 12.83 8.34
C PHE A 155 -4.15 12.40 9.21
N PRO A 156 -3.75 11.12 9.13
CA PRO A 156 -2.57 10.67 9.84
C PRO A 156 -1.33 11.32 9.24
N GLN A 157 -0.47 11.84 10.09
CA GLN A 157 0.81 12.37 9.65
C GLN A 157 1.81 11.23 9.47
N VAL A 158 2.50 11.25 8.34
CA VAL A 158 3.57 10.29 8.03
C VAL A 158 4.86 11.06 7.76
N PRO A 159 6.02 10.60 8.29
CA PRO A 159 7.29 11.24 8.04
C PRO A 159 7.78 10.96 6.61
N VAL A 160 8.61 11.85 6.09
CA VAL A 160 9.41 11.57 4.89
C VAL A 160 10.76 11.03 5.31
N ASP A 161 11.09 9.86 4.80
CA ASP A 161 12.30 9.12 5.09
C ASP A 161 13.38 9.45 4.04
N TYR A 162 14.53 9.92 4.52
CA TYR A 162 15.73 10.13 3.70
C TYR A 162 16.78 9.02 3.88
N GLY A 163 16.55 8.10 4.82
CA GLY A 163 17.43 6.96 5.11
C GLY A 163 18.76 7.35 5.77
N TYR A 164 19.68 6.43 5.71
CA TYR A 164 21.04 6.62 6.20
C TYR A 164 21.85 7.43 5.18
N ARG A 165 22.25 8.65 5.52
CA ARG A 165 23.09 9.52 4.69
C ARG A 165 24.55 9.52 5.14
N ASP A 166 24.76 9.08 6.36
CA ASP A 166 26.08 8.85 6.95
C ASP A 166 26.03 7.59 7.82
N SER A 167 27.17 7.15 8.35
CA SER A 167 27.26 5.93 9.16
C SER A 167 26.69 6.06 10.57
N LYS A 168 26.23 7.25 10.98
CA LYS A 168 25.84 7.55 12.36
C LYS A 168 24.37 7.94 12.48
N ASN A 169 23.76 8.50 11.43
CA ASN A 169 22.45 9.13 11.54
C ASN A 169 21.47 8.58 10.51
N PHE A 170 20.23 8.44 10.96
CA PHE A 170 19.07 8.25 10.12
C PHE A 170 18.35 9.58 9.97
N TRP A 171 18.09 9.99 8.74
CA TRP A 171 17.55 11.31 8.41
C TRP A 171 16.08 11.18 7.99
N TYR A 172 15.23 12.04 8.57
CA TYR A 172 13.83 12.12 8.22
C TYR A 172 13.27 13.51 8.49
N THR A 173 12.21 13.86 7.77
CA THR A 173 11.44 15.08 8.02
C THR A 173 10.06 14.72 8.52
N ARG A 174 9.59 15.37 9.57
CA ARG A 174 8.20 15.24 10.02
C ARG A 174 7.28 15.91 9.02
N PHE A 175 6.21 15.22 8.66
CA PHE A 175 5.22 15.76 7.73
C PHE A 175 4.44 16.90 8.38
N LYS A 176 4.21 17.98 7.62
CA LYS A 176 3.29 19.04 8.02
C LYS A 176 1.84 18.53 7.86
N ARG A 177 0.90 19.23 8.52
CA ARG A 177 -0.52 18.94 8.34
C ARG A 177 -0.90 19.03 6.85
N PRO A 178 -1.76 18.13 6.35
CA PRO A 178 -2.33 18.29 5.03
C PRO A 178 -3.03 19.64 4.90
N ILE A 179 -2.79 20.32 3.81
CA ILE A 179 -3.50 21.53 3.41
C ILE A 179 -4.31 21.21 2.17
N SER A 180 -5.47 21.83 2.03
CA SER A 180 -6.27 21.73 0.82
C SER A 180 -5.92 22.87 -0.11
N GLU A 181 -5.65 22.54 -1.36
CA GLU A 181 -5.48 23.54 -2.41
C GLU A 181 -6.69 23.46 -3.34
N PRO A 182 -7.26 24.59 -3.77
CA PRO A 182 -8.33 24.58 -4.74
C PRO A 182 -7.84 24.02 -6.07
N ILE A 183 -8.62 23.15 -6.67
CA ILE A 183 -8.31 22.68 -8.02
C ILE A 183 -8.45 23.85 -9.02
N PRO A 184 -7.54 23.95 -10.01
CA PRO A 184 -7.45 25.13 -10.91
C PRO A 184 -8.68 25.40 -11.76
N LYS A 185 -9.57 24.43 -11.89
CA LYS A 185 -10.87 24.56 -12.55
C LYS A 185 -11.89 23.79 -11.71
N GLU A 186 -13.03 24.41 -11.44
CA GLU A 186 -14.19 23.63 -11.02
C GLU A 186 -14.40 22.55 -12.09
N LYS A 187 -14.01 21.34 -11.77
CA LYS A 187 -14.34 20.20 -12.60
C LYS A 187 -15.82 19.91 -12.41
N GLY A 188 -16.64 20.65 -13.10
CA GLY A 188 -17.86 20.08 -13.59
C GLY A 188 -17.48 18.77 -14.30
N ILE A 189 -18.38 17.80 -14.30
CA ILE A 189 -18.18 16.57 -15.08
C ILE A 189 -18.03 17.01 -16.54
N SER A 190 -16.78 17.15 -17.02
CA SER A 190 -16.55 17.49 -18.42
C SER A 190 -16.76 16.24 -19.27
N LEU A 191 -17.13 16.44 -20.52
CA LEU A 191 -17.25 15.34 -21.47
C LEU A 191 -15.96 14.50 -21.53
N ASP A 192 -14.81 15.14 -21.47
CA ASP A 192 -13.51 14.45 -21.49
C ASP A 192 -13.27 13.59 -20.26
N THR A 193 -13.72 14.06 -19.08
CA THR A 193 -13.65 13.27 -17.84
C THR A 193 -14.54 12.03 -17.92
N VAL A 194 -15.74 12.17 -18.51
CA VAL A 194 -16.66 11.04 -18.70
C VAL A 194 -16.11 10.06 -19.74
N LYS A 195 -15.59 10.56 -20.87
CA LYS A 195 -14.95 9.72 -21.89
C LYS A 195 -13.79 8.92 -21.30
N TYR A 196 -12.92 9.59 -20.56
CA TYR A 196 -11.80 8.95 -19.88
C TYR A 196 -12.26 7.86 -18.90
N ALA A 197 -13.27 8.14 -18.07
CA ALA A 197 -13.81 7.16 -17.14
C ALA A 197 -14.50 5.99 -17.88
N ALA A 198 -15.34 6.30 -18.87
CA ALA A 198 -16.08 5.31 -19.64
C ALA A 198 -15.16 4.34 -20.41
N SER A 199 -14.06 4.84 -20.98
CA SER A 199 -13.07 4.01 -21.68
C SER A 199 -12.35 2.98 -20.79
N ARG A 200 -12.46 3.09 -19.46
CA ARG A 200 -11.80 2.23 -18.49
C ARG A 200 -12.74 1.26 -17.78
N ILE A 201 -14.05 1.36 -17.99
CA ILE A 201 -15.03 0.48 -17.33
C ILE A 201 -14.96 -0.93 -17.92
N ASP A 202 -14.94 -1.01 -19.24
CA ASP A 202 -14.89 -2.26 -19.96
C ASP A 202 -14.18 -2.04 -21.31
N PRO A 203 -13.09 -2.76 -21.60
CA PRO A 203 -12.34 -2.61 -22.85
C PRO A 203 -13.14 -3.04 -24.10
N GLU A 204 -14.17 -3.88 -23.95
CA GLU A 204 -15.02 -4.34 -25.04
C GLU A 204 -16.20 -3.38 -25.32
N VAL A 205 -16.53 -2.53 -24.33
CA VAL A 205 -17.66 -1.58 -24.45
C VAL A 205 -17.14 -0.20 -24.83
N LYS A 206 -17.42 0.24 -26.06
CA LYS A 206 -17.11 1.58 -26.53
C LYS A 206 -18.31 2.50 -26.35
N PHE A 207 -18.15 3.52 -25.53
CA PHE A 207 -19.15 4.56 -25.36
C PHE A 207 -19.04 5.59 -26.49
N THR A 208 -20.15 5.90 -27.16
CA THR A 208 -20.19 6.98 -28.16
C THR A 208 -20.12 8.35 -27.48
N ASP A 209 -19.76 9.38 -28.24
CA ASP A 209 -19.71 10.76 -27.74
C ASP A 209 -21.08 11.24 -27.24
N GLU A 210 -22.16 10.81 -27.92
CA GLU A 210 -23.53 11.11 -27.47
C GLU A 210 -23.86 10.42 -26.12
N ALA A 211 -23.44 9.16 -25.94
CA ALA A 211 -23.63 8.45 -24.69
C ALA A 211 -22.87 9.13 -23.54
N CYS A 212 -21.60 9.49 -23.77
CA CYS A 212 -20.81 10.23 -22.81
C CYS A 212 -21.42 11.60 -22.47
N SER A 213 -21.95 12.31 -23.46
CA SER A 213 -22.64 13.60 -23.27
C SER A 213 -23.91 13.50 -22.43
N LYS A 214 -24.63 12.38 -22.53
CA LYS A 214 -25.78 12.09 -21.65
C LYS A 214 -25.33 11.80 -20.22
N LEU A 215 -24.23 11.05 -20.04
CA LEU A 215 -23.67 10.74 -18.73
C LEU A 215 -23.19 11.98 -17.97
N VAL A 216 -22.73 13.02 -18.67
CA VAL A 216 -22.38 14.33 -18.05
C VAL A 216 -23.56 14.92 -17.27
N LYS A 217 -24.80 14.67 -17.71
CA LYS A 217 -26.03 15.23 -17.14
C LYS A 217 -26.62 14.39 -16.00
N VAL A 218 -26.05 13.21 -15.72
CA VAL A 218 -26.53 12.34 -14.63
C VAL A 218 -26.04 12.88 -13.29
N PRO A 219 -26.92 13.18 -12.35
CA PRO A 219 -26.54 13.60 -11.00
C PRO A 219 -25.72 12.51 -10.33
N ARG A 220 -24.70 12.90 -9.59
CA ARG A 220 -24.00 11.96 -8.68
C ARG A 220 -24.91 11.68 -7.48
N VAL A 221 -25.25 10.44 -7.26
CA VAL A 221 -25.89 9.95 -6.05
C VAL A 221 -24.83 9.71 -4.98
#